data_c4e71440e5ef77e57edb117c6c159416
#
_entry.id   c4e71440e5ef77e57edb117c6c159416
#
_cell.length_a   1.000
_cell.length_b   1.000
_cell.length_c   1.000
_cell.angle_alpha   90.00
_cell.angle_beta   90.00
_cell.angle_gamma   90.00
#
_symmetry.space_group_name_H-M   'P 1'
#
loop_
_entity.id
_entity.type
_entity.pdbx_description
1 polymer ?
#
loop_
_entity_poly.entity_id
_entity_poly.type
_entity_poly.pdbx_seq_one_letter_code
_entity_poly.pdbx_strand_id
1 'polypeptide(L)'
;GTTFHRVVPGFIIQGGDPLSKSPERAIHGTGGPGYFLSPEPNDYPHKRGAVSMAKMPRESNSTRDFNDNGSQFFICVGDNSGLDRCYTVFGEVFRGIDVVDKIVGVPRDERDNPLDPIRITITVKE
;
A
#
# COMPACT_ATOMS: atom_id res chain seq x y z
N GLY A 1 7.99 -6.28 10.29
CA GLY A 1 8.77 -7.12 9.37
C GLY A 1 8.21 -7.23 7.96
N THR A 2 7.01 -6.67 7.68
CA THR A 2 6.54 -6.57 6.31
C THR A 2 7.38 -5.55 5.54
N THR A 3 7.25 -5.53 4.22
CA THR A 3 8.05 -4.65 3.37
C THR A 3 7.16 -3.77 2.49
N PHE A 4 7.75 -2.70 1.97
CA PHE A 4 7.15 -2.00 0.84
C PHE A 4 7.43 -2.82 -0.41
N HIS A 5 6.50 -3.70 -0.75
CA HIS A 5 6.67 -4.67 -1.85
C HIS A 5 6.35 -4.10 -3.23
N ARG A 6 5.83 -2.88 -3.30
CA ARG A 6 5.52 -2.20 -4.55
C ARG A 6 5.81 -0.71 -4.43
N VAL A 7 6.73 -0.22 -5.25
CA VAL A 7 7.07 1.20 -5.30
C VAL A 7 6.99 1.68 -6.74
N VAL A 8 6.20 2.72 -6.97
CA VAL A 8 5.97 3.27 -8.32
C VAL A 8 6.25 4.76 -8.28
N PRO A 9 7.36 5.21 -8.91
CA PRO A 9 7.74 6.63 -8.91
C PRO A 9 6.62 7.53 -9.43
N GLY A 10 6.41 8.65 -8.73
CA GLY A 10 5.36 9.59 -9.07
C GLY A 10 3.96 9.15 -8.68
N PHE A 11 3.81 7.93 -8.16
CA PHE A 11 2.50 7.36 -7.85
C PHE A 11 2.39 6.97 -6.38
N ILE A 12 2.83 5.78 -5.99
CA ILE A 12 2.64 5.26 -4.62
C ILE A 12 3.84 4.43 -4.14
N ILE A 13 3.91 4.24 -2.81
CA ILE A 13 4.60 3.10 -2.21
C ILE A 13 3.57 2.29 -1.43
N GLN A 14 3.61 0.97 -1.55
CA GLN A 14 2.60 0.07 -0.99
C GLN A 14 3.24 -1.01 -0.13
N GLY A 15 2.64 -1.25 1.02
CA GLY A 15 3.09 -2.27 1.95
C GLY A 15 1.94 -2.87 2.75
N GLY A 16 2.28 -3.56 3.85
CA GLY A 16 1.29 -4.14 4.75
C GLY A 16 0.88 -5.57 4.42
N ASP A 17 1.53 -6.22 3.46
CA ASP A 17 1.27 -7.61 3.15
C ASP A 17 2.10 -8.52 4.06
N PRO A 18 1.45 -9.38 4.89
CA PRO A 18 2.19 -10.35 5.72
C PRO A 18 3.08 -11.29 4.91
N LEU A 19 2.70 -11.61 3.67
CA LEU A 19 3.50 -12.48 2.80
C LEU A 19 4.75 -11.79 2.26
N SER A 20 4.87 -10.48 2.40
CA SER A 20 6.09 -9.77 2.03
C SER A 20 7.29 -10.11 2.93
N LYS A 21 7.05 -10.79 4.05
CA LYS A 21 8.11 -11.31 4.92
C LYS A 21 8.81 -12.53 4.30
N SER A 22 8.16 -13.20 3.36
CA SER A 22 8.69 -14.40 2.72
C SER A 22 9.81 -14.03 1.74
N PRO A 23 10.84 -14.89 1.60
CA PRO A 23 11.83 -14.71 0.53
C PRO A 23 11.26 -14.99 -0.86
N GLU A 24 10.08 -15.62 -0.95
CA GLU A 24 9.42 -15.90 -2.22
C GLU A 24 8.73 -14.64 -2.77
N ARG A 25 9.41 -13.95 -3.66
CA ARG A 25 8.95 -12.67 -4.19
C ARG A 25 7.65 -12.77 -4.99
N ALA A 26 7.39 -13.93 -5.59
CA ALA A 26 6.20 -14.14 -6.43
C ALA A 26 4.87 -13.99 -5.68
N ILE A 27 4.86 -14.18 -4.36
CA ILE A 27 3.65 -14.08 -3.55
C ILE A 27 3.48 -12.71 -2.89
N HIS A 28 4.45 -11.82 -3.00
CA HIS A 28 4.34 -10.49 -2.42
C HIS A 28 3.19 -9.72 -3.07
N GLY A 29 2.35 -9.12 -2.25
CA GLY A 29 1.18 -8.39 -2.70
C GLY A 29 -0.11 -9.19 -2.71
N THR A 30 -0.05 -10.49 -2.39
CA THR A 30 -1.22 -11.38 -2.46
C THR A 30 -1.86 -11.68 -1.11
N GLY A 31 -1.25 -11.27 -0.02
CA GLY A 31 -1.71 -11.62 1.33
C GLY A 31 -2.46 -10.51 2.05
N GLY A 32 -3.01 -10.89 3.18
CA GLY A 32 -3.77 -10.00 4.05
C GLY A 32 -3.83 -10.55 5.46
N PRO A 33 -4.62 -9.92 6.34
CA PRO A 33 -4.65 -10.25 7.76
C PRO A 33 -5.51 -11.48 8.10
N GLY A 34 -6.15 -12.11 7.13
CA GLY A 34 -7.07 -13.22 7.34
C GLY A 34 -8.54 -12.79 7.48
N TYR A 35 -8.81 -11.53 7.31
CA TYR A 35 -10.17 -10.97 7.29
C TYR A 35 -10.22 -9.77 6.36
N PHE A 36 -11.43 -9.29 6.06
CA PHE A 36 -11.63 -8.13 5.20
C PHE A 36 -12.52 -7.12 5.89
N LEU A 37 -12.27 -5.85 5.57
CA LEU A 37 -13.09 -4.72 6.04
C LEU A 37 -13.79 -4.10 4.84
N SER A 38 -15.02 -3.66 5.06
CA SER A 38 -15.75 -2.91 4.03
C SER A 38 -15.04 -1.60 3.73
N PRO A 39 -14.93 -1.21 2.46
CA PRO A 39 -14.39 0.09 2.11
C PRO A 39 -15.22 1.23 2.69
N GLU A 40 -14.57 2.32 3.03
CA GLU A 40 -15.20 3.55 3.51
C GLU A 40 -14.72 4.74 2.69
N PRO A 41 -15.03 4.77 1.36
CA PRO A 41 -14.64 5.90 0.53
C PRO A 41 -15.16 7.21 1.10
N ASN A 42 -14.37 8.26 1.00
CA ASN A 42 -14.66 9.55 1.57
C ASN A 42 -14.16 10.68 0.66
N ASP A 43 -14.29 11.92 1.11
CA ASP A 43 -13.94 13.10 0.32
C ASP A 43 -12.50 13.56 0.52
N TYR A 44 -11.70 12.86 1.32
CA TYR A 44 -10.29 13.20 1.49
C TYR A 44 -9.52 12.92 0.19
N PRO A 45 -8.77 13.90 -0.33
CA PRO A 45 -8.07 13.71 -1.59
C PRO A 45 -6.84 12.82 -1.46
N HIS A 46 -6.51 12.11 -2.53
CA HIS A 46 -5.27 11.35 -2.65
C HIS A 46 -4.13 12.27 -3.10
N LYS A 47 -3.83 13.26 -2.27
CA LYS A 47 -2.70 14.17 -2.50
C LYS A 47 -1.41 13.52 -2.01
N ARG A 48 -0.28 14.11 -2.39
CA ARG A 48 1.03 13.68 -1.89
C ARG A 48 1.02 13.57 -0.36
N GLY A 49 1.41 12.41 0.16
CA GLY A 49 1.42 12.09 1.58
C GLY A 49 0.14 11.45 2.10
N ALA A 50 -0.92 11.36 1.32
CA ALA A 50 -2.13 10.64 1.75
C ALA A 50 -1.83 9.17 1.96
N VAL A 51 -2.38 8.59 3.04
CA VAL A 51 -2.28 7.16 3.34
C VAL A 51 -3.65 6.54 3.13
N SER A 52 -3.72 5.54 2.29
CA SER A 52 -4.99 4.95 1.84
C SER A 52 -4.92 3.43 1.84
N MET A 53 -6.07 2.79 2.00
CA MET A 53 -6.17 1.33 1.97
C MET A 53 -6.09 0.80 0.55
N ALA A 54 -5.23 -0.20 0.33
CA ALA A 54 -5.23 -0.94 -0.93
C ALA A 54 -6.43 -1.89 -0.95
N LYS A 55 -6.94 -2.15 -2.15
CA LYS A 55 -8.05 -3.06 -2.35
C LYS A 55 -7.54 -4.43 -2.78
N MET A 56 -8.13 -5.47 -2.18
CA MET A 56 -7.75 -6.86 -2.43
C MET A 56 -9.00 -7.66 -2.81
N PRO A 57 -8.87 -8.69 -3.66
CA PRO A 57 -9.97 -9.62 -3.87
C PRO A 57 -10.18 -10.46 -2.60
N ARG A 58 -11.44 -10.60 -2.19
CA ARG A 58 -11.78 -11.42 -1.02
C ARG A 58 -11.51 -12.89 -1.30
N GLU A 59 -11.87 -13.34 -2.50
CA GLU A 59 -11.65 -14.72 -2.95
C GLU A 59 -11.08 -14.68 -4.36
N SER A 60 -10.24 -15.66 -4.69
CA SER A 60 -9.57 -15.70 -5.99
C SER A 60 -10.52 -15.80 -7.19
N ASN A 61 -11.74 -16.28 -6.97
CA ASN A 61 -12.73 -16.49 -8.02
C ASN A 61 -13.82 -15.43 -8.06
N SER A 62 -13.80 -14.47 -7.16
CA SER A 62 -14.88 -13.50 -7.06
C SER A 62 -14.56 -12.28 -7.90
N THR A 63 -15.47 -11.95 -8.80
CA THR A 63 -15.41 -10.70 -9.56
C THR A 63 -16.01 -9.52 -8.80
N ARG A 64 -16.65 -9.78 -7.65
CA ARG A 64 -17.37 -8.76 -6.89
C ARG A 64 -16.59 -8.21 -5.71
N ASP A 65 -15.55 -8.91 -5.27
CA ASP A 65 -14.85 -8.62 -4.01
C ASP A 65 -13.49 -7.94 -4.20
N PHE A 66 -13.25 -7.33 -5.35
CA PHE A 66 -12.03 -6.57 -5.60
C PHE A 66 -11.95 -5.26 -4.81
N ASN A 67 -12.98 -4.96 -4.04
CA ASN A 67 -13.09 -3.66 -3.36
C ASN A 67 -12.91 -3.74 -1.85
N ASP A 68 -12.59 -4.93 -1.32
CA ASP A 68 -12.43 -5.09 0.11
C ASP A 68 -11.03 -4.69 0.58
N ASN A 69 -10.96 -4.14 1.78
CA ASN A 69 -9.73 -3.75 2.42
C ASN A 69 -9.21 -4.87 3.30
N GLY A 70 -7.92 -5.14 3.21
CA GLY A 70 -7.22 -6.04 4.11
C GLY A 70 -6.26 -5.26 5.00
N SER A 71 -4.99 -5.67 5.01
CA SER A 71 -3.93 -4.97 5.74
C SER A 71 -3.02 -4.15 4.83
N GLN A 72 -3.12 -4.29 3.53
CA GLN A 72 -2.28 -3.54 2.62
C GLN A 72 -2.73 -2.09 2.51
N PHE A 73 -1.76 -1.20 2.49
CA PHE A 73 -1.97 0.24 2.38
C PHE A 73 -0.95 0.84 1.43
N PHE A 74 -1.23 2.05 0.98
CA PHE A 74 -0.26 2.79 0.18
C PHE A 74 -0.15 4.24 0.63
N ILE A 75 0.99 4.83 0.34
CA ILE A 75 1.26 6.25 0.57
C ILE A 75 1.43 6.91 -0.80
N CYS A 76 0.70 7.98 -1.04
CA CYS A 76 0.80 8.71 -2.29
C CYS A 76 2.11 9.49 -2.35
N VAL A 77 2.89 9.26 -3.40
CA VAL A 77 4.14 9.99 -3.64
C VAL A 77 3.86 11.33 -4.34
N GLY A 78 2.81 11.38 -5.14
CA GLY A 78 2.32 12.58 -5.82
C GLY A 78 0.82 12.72 -5.64
N ASP A 79 0.24 13.69 -6.33
CA ASP A 79 -1.20 13.89 -6.32
C ASP A 79 -1.86 12.92 -7.30
N ASN A 80 -2.77 12.09 -6.80
CA ASN A 80 -3.42 11.02 -7.56
C ASN A 80 -4.94 11.16 -7.48
N SER A 81 -5.48 12.22 -8.08
CA SER A 81 -6.92 12.53 -8.02
C SER A 81 -7.80 11.46 -8.64
N GLY A 82 -7.26 10.63 -9.55
CA GLY A 82 -8.00 9.51 -10.12
C GLY A 82 -8.39 8.43 -9.12
N LEU A 83 -7.78 8.43 -7.93
CA LEU A 83 -8.10 7.50 -6.85
C LEU A 83 -9.17 8.04 -5.90
N ASP A 84 -9.51 9.33 -6.01
CA ASP A 84 -10.43 9.97 -5.09
C ASP A 84 -11.80 9.30 -5.13
N ARG A 85 -12.36 9.08 -3.93
CA ARG A 85 -13.64 8.41 -3.71
C ARG A 85 -13.68 6.93 -4.12
N CYS A 86 -12.58 6.39 -4.64
CA CYS A 86 -12.48 4.98 -5.00
C CYS A 86 -11.77 4.16 -3.93
N TYR A 87 -10.92 4.82 -3.13
CA TYR A 87 -10.13 4.18 -2.08
C TYR A 87 -10.37 4.90 -0.76
N THR A 88 -10.09 4.21 0.35
CA THR A 88 -10.34 4.73 1.70
C THR A 88 -9.08 5.41 2.24
N VAL A 89 -9.06 6.74 2.21
CA VAL A 89 -8.00 7.53 2.87
C VAL A 89 -8.26 7.51 4.38
N PHE A 90 -7.25 7.12 5.15
CA PHE A 90 -7.38 7.05 6.61
C PHE A 90 -6.29 7.82 7.37
N GLY A 91 -5.35 8.42 6.67
CA GLY A 91 -4.28 9.15 7.31
C GLY A 91 -3.48 9.99 6.32
N GLU A 92 -2.50 10.69 6.86
CA GLU A 92 -1.55 11.43 6.04
C GLU A 92 -0.18 11.45 6.72
N VAL A 93 0.86 11.52 5.91
CA VAL A 93 2.23 11.68 6.40
C VAL A 93 2.40 13.15 6.80
N PHE A 94 2.64 13.38 8.10
CA PHE A 94 2.89 14.74 8.58
C PHE A 94 4.38 15.03 8.79
N ARG A 95 5.22 14.00 8.74
CA ARG A 95 6.68 14.12 8.92
C ARG A 95 7.37 12.99 8.18
N GLY A 96 8.49 13.27 7.51
CA GLY A 96 9.29 12.24 6.86
C GLY A 96 8.91 11.94 5.42
N ILE A 97 8.21 12.84 4.74
CA ILE A 97 7.86 12.62 3.32
C ILE A 97 9.10 12.47 2.42
N ASP A 98 10.23 13.03 2.83
CA ASP A 98 11.50 12.86 2.14
C ASP A 98 11.98 11.40 2.18
N VAL A 99 11.64 10.66 3.24
CA VAL A 99 11.93 9.23 3.32
C VAL A 99 11.11 8.45 2.29
N VAL A 100 9.86 8.83 2.08
CA VAL A 100 9.01 8.24 1.02
C VAL A 100 9.66 8.44 -0.34
N ASP A 101 10.19 9.63 -0.60
CA ASP A 101 10.89 9.93 -1.86
C ASP A 101 12.13 9.06 -2.04
N LYS A 102 12.86 8.79 -0.97
CA LYS A 102 14.02 7.88 -1.02
C LYS A 102 13.60 6.44 -1.31
N ILE A 103 12.52 5.99 -0.68
CA ILE A 103 12.00 4.63 -0.87
C ILE A 103 11.60 4.42 -2.33
N VAL A 104 10.89 5.37 -2.91
CA VAL A 104 10.37 5.21 -4.27
C VAL A 104 11.48 5.25 -5.32
N GLY A 105 12.66 5.74 -4.97
CA GLY A 105 13.80 5.85 -5.90
C GLY A 105 14.71 4.62 -5.93
N VAL A 106 14.45 3.58 -5.13
CA VAL A 106 15.33 2.41 -5.08
C VAL A 106 15.17 1.52 -6.31
N PRO A 107 16.19 0.72 -6.67
CA PRO A 107 16.05 -0.27 -7.74
C PRO A 107 14.96 -1.29 -7.43
N ARG A 108 14.17 -1.63 -8.43
CA ARG A 108 13.04 -2.53 -8.32
C ARG A 108 12.98 -3.50 -9.49
N ASP A 109 12.24 -4.60 -9.30
CA ASP A 109 12.03 -5.59 -10.34
C ASP A 109 10.87 -5.19 -11.28
N GLU A 110 10.50 -6.08 -12.20
CA GLU A 110 9.43 -5.84 -13.18
C GLU A 110 8.03 -5.72 -12.57
N ARG A 111 7.87 -6.11 -11.30
CA ARG A 111 6.63 -5.96 -10.54
C ARG A 111 6.66 -4.76 -9.59
N ASP A 112 7.64 -3.89 -9.76
CA ASP A 112 7.86 -2.72 -8.91
C ASP A 112 8.21 -3.06 -7.45
N ASN A 113 8.70 -4.28 -7.20
CA ASN A 113 9.15 -4.71 -5.88
C ASN A 113 10.63 -4.36 -5.71
N PRO A 114 11.01 -3.60 -4.68
CA PRO A 114 12.42 -3.27 -4.44
C PRO A 114 13.32 -4.51 -4.44
N LEU A 115 14.46 -4.43 -5.11
CA LEU A 115 15.41 -5.54 -5.17
C LEU A 115 15.96 -5.88 -3.79
N ASP A 116 16.25 -4.85 -2.98
CA ASP A 116 16.61 -5.01 -1.59
C ASP A 116 15.38 -4.72 -0.73
N PRO A 117 14.90 -5.68 0.09
CA PRO A 117 13.68 -5.48 0.87
C PRO A 117 13.77 -4.25 1.77
N ILE A 118 12.72 -3.42 1.75
CA ILE A 118 12.59 -2.26 2.61
C ILE A 118 11.58 -2.62 3.70
N ARG A 119 12.09 -2.94 4.89
CA ARG A 119 11.26 -3.42 5.99
C ARG A 119 10.59 -2.29 6.73
N ILE A 120 9.37 -2.57 7.18
CA ILE A 120 8.53 -1.63 7.90
C ILE A 120 8.41 -2.07 9.36
N THR A 121 8.56 -1.12 10.27
CA THR A 121 8.19 -1.29 11.67
C THR A 121 7.13 -0.24 11.98
N ILE A 122 5.98 -0.70 12.49
CA ILE A 122 4.85 0.17 12.81
C ILE A 122 4.62 0.15 14.31
N THR A 123 4.58 1.33 14.91
CA THR A 123 4.25 1.52 16.32
C THR A 123 3.09 2.50 16.41
N VAL A 124 2.05 2.11 17.16
CA VAL A 124 0.90 2.99 17.39
C VAL A 124 1.13 3.76 18.68
N LYS A 125 1.01 5.08 18.59
CA LYS A 125 1.09 5.97 19.77
C LYS A 125 -0.31 6.47 20.10
N GLU A 126 -0.65 6.41 21.36
CA GLU A 126 -1.90 6.93 21.87
C GLU A 126 -1.71 8.33 22.45
#